data_a25f7751728f74e20d04ae03b7ae5289
#
_entry.id   a25f7751728f74e20d04ae03b7ae5289
#
_cell.length_a   1.000
_cell.length_b   1.000
_cell.length_c   1.000
_cell.angle_alpha   90.00
_cell.angle_beta   90.00
_cell.angle_gamma   90.00
#
_symmetry.space_group_name_H-M   'P 1'
#
loop_
_entity.id
_entity.type
_entity.pdbx_description
1 polymer ?
#
loop_
_entity_poly.entity_id
_entity_poly.type
_entity_poly.pdbx_seq_one_letter_code
_entity_poly.pdbx_strand_id
1 'polypeptide(L)'
;MTEQQQIKIALDEKMAAGTYSNIAMISHTENEFISDFAFVHPPSGKVVSRIIMSPSHAKRFLKALGDNISMFEKKFGPIKEAPEPPKFGINLGSN
;
A
#
# COMPACT_ATOMS: atom_id res chain seq x y z
N MET A 1 31.41 11.20 -12.72
CA MET A 1 30.66 11.37 -11.47
C MET A 1 29.35 12.04 -11.76
N THR A 2 28.26 11.42 -11.40
CA THR A 2 26.95 11.97 -11.65
C THR A 2 26.53 12.91 -10.53
N GLU A 3 26.13 14.11 -10.90
CA GLU A 3 25.59 15.04 -9.92
C GLU A 3 24.23 14.55 -9.46
N GLN A 4 24.01 14.62 -8.18
CA GLN A 4 22.68 14.35 -7.65
C GLN A 4 21.79 15.55 -7.87
N GLN A 5 20.70 15.33 -8.54
CA GLN A 5 19.67 16.35 -8.67
C GLN A 5 18.83 16.38 -7.41
N GLN A 6 18.57 17.57 -6.92
CA GLN A 6 17.64 17.73 -5.82
C GLN A 6 16.24 17.86 -6.39
N ILE A 7 15.36 17.04 -5.90
CA ILE A 7 13.96 17.02 -6.33
C ILE A 7 13.11 17.47 -5.16
N LYS A 8 12.31 18.51 -5.37
CA LYS A 8 11.32 18.92 -4.40
C LYS A 8 10.04 18.14 -4.63
N ILE A 9 9.60 17.45 -3.61
CA ILE A 9 8.35 16.72 -3.67
C ILE A 9 7.34 17.43 -2.79
N ALA A 10 6.29 17.95 -3.41
CA ALA A 10 5.25 18.65 -2.68
C ALA A 10 4.29 17.68 -2.02
N LEU A 11 3.87 18.01 -0.83
CA LEU A 11 2.84 17.27 -0.11
C LEU A 11 1.76 18.27 0.28
N ASP A 12 0.65 18.23 -0.44
CA ASP A 12 -0.43 19.15 -0.22
C ASP A 12 -1.20 18.77 1.07
N GLU A 13 -1.86 19.75 1.66
CA GLU A 13 -2.53 19.57 2.95
C GLU A 13 -3.53 18.41 2.97
N LYS A 14 -4.27 18.24 1.89
CA LYS A 14 -5.26 17.16 1.80
C LYS A 14 -4.57 15.80 1.79
N MET A 15 -3.45 15.70 1.07
CA MET A 15 -2.67 14.48 1.03
C MET A 15 -1.96 14.19 2.35
N ALA A 16 -1.53 15.25 3.04
CA ALA A 16 -0.81 15.09 4.31
C ALA A 16 -1.66 14.42 5.39
N ALA A 17 -2.98 14.60 5.33
CA ALA A 17 -3.89 13.95 6.28
C ALA A 17 -3.88 12.43 6.12
N GLY A 18 -3.60 11.95 4.92
CA GLY A 18 -3.55 10.53 4.64
C GLY A 18 -4.91 9.88 4.48
N THR A 19 -4.88 8.62 4.11
CA THR A 19 -6.08 7.81 3.95
C THR A 19 -5.84 6.47 4.62
N TYR A 20 -6.75 6.06 5.48
CA TYR A 20 -6.61 4.79 6.19
C TYR A 20 -7.10 3.63 5.33
N SER A 21 -6.33 2.56 5.33
CA SER A 21 -6.67 1.33 4.63
C SER A 21 -6.37 0.15 5.53
N ASN A 22 -7.22 -0.85 5.52
CA ASN A 22 -6.98 -2.08 6.26
C ASN A 22 -6.91 -3.32 5.36
N ILE A 23 -7.11 -3.16 4.07
CA ILE A 23 -7.00 -4.25 3.11
C ILE A 23 -6.34 -3.70 1.85
N ALA A 24 -5.44 -4.48 1.29
CA ALA A 24 -4.86 -4.18 -0.02
C ALA A 24 -5.09 -5.38 -0.94
N MET A 25 -5.61 -5.11 -2.12
CA MET A 25 -5.79 -6.12 -3.15
C MET A 25 -4.83 -5.81 -4.28
N ILE A 26 -3.95 -6.74 -4.59
CA ILE A 26 -2.89 -6.50 -5.56
C ILE A 26 -3.08 -7.42 -6.74
N SER A 27 -3.05 -6.84 -7.93
CA SER A 27 -3.12 -7.58 -9.18
C SER A 27 -2.06 -7.05 -10.13
N HIS A 28 -1.89 -7.73 -11.25
CA HIS A 28 -0.89 -7.29 -12.22
C HIS A 28 -1.28 -7.70 -13.63
N THR A 29 -0.73 -6.95 -14.56
CA THR A 29 -0.66 -7.33 -15.97
C THR A 29 0.82 -7.53 -16.30
N GLU A 30 1.13 -7.77 -17.57
CA GLU A 30 2.53 -7.86 -18.00
C GLU A 30 3.30 -6.56 -17.75
N ASN A 31 2.60 -5.44 -17.77
CA ASN A 31 3.24 -4.12 -17.78
C ASN A 31 3.08 -3.34 -16.48
N GLU A 32 2.14 -3.73 -15.61
CA GLU A 32 1.79 -2.91 -14.46
C GLU A 32 1.38 -3.74 -13.27
N PHE A 33 1.62 -3.20 -12.09
CA PHE A 33 1.03 -3.69 -10.84
C PHE A 33 -0.02 -2.69 -10.38
N ILE A 34 -1.14 -3.22 -9.93
CA ILE A 34 -2.28 -2.42 -9.49
C ILE A 34 -2.53 -2.76 -8.03
N SER A 35 -2.42 -1.76 -7.17
CA SER A 35 -2.68 -1.94 -5.73
C SER A 35 -3.92 -1.14 -5.37
N ASP A 36 -4.97 -1.85 -4.99
CA ASP A 36 -6.22 -1.25 -4.55
C ASP A 36 -6.25 -1.29 -3.03
N PHE A 37 -6.13 -0.13 -2.42
CA PHE A 37 -6.23 0.00 -0.97
C PHE A 37 -7.67 0.26 -0.62
N ALA A 38 -8.18 -0.52 0.31
CA ALA A 38 -9.60 -0.43 0.68
C ALA A 38 -9.73 -0.29 2.20
N PHE A 39 -10.79 0.36 2.59
CA PHE A 39 -11.23 0.33 3.97
C PHE A 39 -12.50 -0.51 4.03
N VAL A 40 -12.44 -1.58 4.80
CA VAL A 40 -13.53 -2.54 4.93
C VAL A 40 -13.97 -2.60 6.37
N HIS A 41 -15.27 -2.39 6.57
CA HIS A 41 -15.94 -2.59 7.85
C HIS A 41 -17.24 -3.34 7.50
N PRO A 42 -17.27 -4.66 7.68
CA PRO A 42 -18.42 -5.44 7.22
C PRO A 42 -19.75 -4.88 7.72
N PRO A 43 -20.79 -4.92 6.91
CA PRO A 43 -20.86 -5.49 5.56
C PRO A 43 -20.40 -4.56 4.44
N SER A 44 -19.86 -3.41 4.78
CA SER A 44 -19.48 -2.39 3.80
C SER A 44 -17.99 -2.31 3.61
N GLY A 45 -17.59 -1.84 2.46
CA GLY A 45 -16.20 -1.55 2.15
C GLY A 45 -16.11 -0.73 0.89
N LYS A 46 -14.98 -0.02 0.74
CA LYS A 46 -14.74 0.73 -0.49
C LYS A 46 -13.25 0.84 -0.75
N VAL A 47 -12.91 0.91 -2.02
CA VAL A 47 -11.55 1.23 -2.42
C VAL A 47 -11.34 2.72 -2.20
N VAL A 48 -10.34 3.05 -1.42
CA VAL A 48 -10.02 4.44 -1.09
C VAL A 48 -8.90 4.99 -1.96
N SER A 49 -8.10 4.10 -2.55
CA SER A 49 -7.02 4.53 -3.45
C SER A 49 -6.59 3.39 -4.34
N ARG A 50 -6.39 3.68 -5.61
CA ARG A 50 -5.80 2.73 -6.55
C ARG A 50 -4.49 3.31 -7.03
N ILE A 51 -3.41 2.57 -6.80
CA ILE A 51 -2.07 2.98 -7.22
C ILE A 51 -1.59 2.01 -8.28
N ILE A 52 -1.18 2.55 -9.41
CA ILE A 52 -0.66 1.76 -10.52
C ILE A 52 0.82 2.07 -10.64
N MET A 53 1.64 1.03 -10.71
CA MET A 53 3.07 1.21 -10.77
C MET A 53 3.72 0.20 -11.72
N SER A 54 4.91 0.56 -12.20
CA SER A 54 5.67 -0.36 -13.05
C SER A 54 6.15 -1.56 -12.23
N PRO A 55 6.44 -2.69 -12.88
CA PRO A 55 7.00 -3.84 -12.16
C PRO A 55 8.29 -3.50 -11.40
N SER A 56 9.14 -2.71 -11.99
CA SER A 56 10.39 -2.29 -11.35
C SER A 56 10.12 -1.47 -10.07
N HIS A 57 9.17 -0.56 -10.14
CA HIS A 57 8.79 0.24 -8.97
C HIS A 57 8.15 -0.64 -7.90
N ALA A 58 7.36 -1.62 -8.31
CA ALA A 58 6.74 -2.55 -7.35
C ALA A 58 7.81 -3.30 -6.55
N LYS A 59 8.89 -3.74 -7.20
CA LYS A 59 9.99 -4.40 -6.50
C LYS A 59 10.69 -3.46 -5.51
N ARG A 60 10.94 -2.23 -5.93
CA ARG A 60 11.56 -1.24 -5.04
C ARG A 60 10.65 -0.89 -3.86
N PHE A 61 9.36 -0.80 -4.10
CA PHE A 61 8.39 -0.53 -3.05
C PHE A 61 8.38 -1.67 -2.02
N LEU A 62 8.35 -2.91 -2.49
CA LEU A 62 8.40 -4.08 -1.61
C LEU A 62 9.63 -4.04 -0.71
N LYS A 63 10.80 -3.75 -1.30
CA LYS A 63 12.03 -3.67 -0.54
C LYS A 63 11.99 -2.55 0.49
N ALA A 64 11.53 -1.37 0.11
CA ALA A 64 11.45 -0.22 1.01
C ALA A 64 10.51 -0.49 2.18
N LEU A 65 9.35 -1.08 1.89
CA LEU A 65 8.40 -1.44 2.93
C LEU A 65 9.00 -2.47 3.89
N GLY A 66 9.64 -3.50 3.34
CA GLY A 66 10.29 -4.54 4.15
C GLY A 66 11.37 -3.97 5.05
N ASP A 67 12.20 -3.06 4.53
CA ASP A 67 13.24 -2.41 5.33
C ASP A 67 12.63 -1.62 6.49
N ASN A 68 11.54 -0.92 6.24
CA ASN A 68 10.87 -0.14 7.29
C ASN A 68 10.23 -1.05 8.34
N ILE A 69 9.64 -2.16 7.92
CA ILE A 69 9.09 -3.14 8.86
C ILE A 69 10.22 -3.68 9.76
N SER A 70 11.37 -3.99 9.17
CA SER A 70 12.52 -4.45 9.95
C SER A 70 12.97 -3.42 10.98
N MET A 71 13.05 -2.17 10.59
CA MET A 71 13.43 -1.10 11.51
C MET A 71 12.41 -0.94 12.62
N PHE A 72 11.13 -1.03 12.29
CA PHE A 72 10.06 -0.97 13.29
C PHE A 72 10.21 -2.10 14.31
N GLU A 73 10.43 -3.33 13.82
CA GLU A 73 10.52 -4.49 14.69
C GLU A 73 11.74 -4.47 15.59
N LYS A 74 12.85 -3.89 15.12
CA LYS A 74 14.03 -3.72 15.95
C LYS A 74 13.79 -2.75 17.11
N LYS A 75 12.96 -1.74 16.86
CA LYS A 75 12.70 -0.71 17.86
C LYS A 75 11.56 -1.07 18.80
N PHE A 76 10.52 -1.69 18.29
CA PHE A 76 9.28 -1.91 19.03
C PHE A 76 8.95 -3.38 19.28
N GLY A 77 9.74 -4.29 18.70
CA GLY A 77 9.49 -5.73 18.81
C GLY A 77 8.70 -6.27 17.63
N PRO A 78 8.61 -7.59 17.54
CA PRO A 78 7.95 -8.23 16.40
C PRO A 78 6.50 -7.77 16.25
N ILE A 79 6.10 -7.56 15.01
CA ILE A 79 4.70 -7.28 14.70
C ILE A 79 3.93 -8.59 14.84
N LYS A 80 2.89 -8.57 15.66
CA LYS A 80 2.00 -9.71 15.78
C LYS A 80 1.00 -9.65 14.65
N GLU A 81 0.97 -10.69 13.83
CA GLU A 81 -0.04 -10.76 12.80
C GLU A 81 -1.39 -10.99 13.47
N ALA A 82 -2.38 -10.22 13.03
CA ALA A 82 -3.73 -10.43 13.51
C ALA A 82 -4.21 -11.82 13.07
N PRO A 83 -5.09 -12.45 13.85
CA PRO A 83 -5.72 -13.69 13.37
C PRO A 83 -6.34 -13.46 12.02
N GLU A 84 -6.35 -14.49 11.18
CA GLU A 84 -6.98 -14.35 9.88
C GLU A 84 -8.40 -13.81 10.05
N PRO A 85 -8.75 -12.79 9.29
CA PRO A 85 -10.11 -12.27 9.36
C PRO A 85 -11.10 -13.35 8.93
N PRO A 86 -12.35 -13.28 9.40
CA PRO A 86 -13.37 -14.19 8.93
C PRO A 86 -13.38 -14.19 7.41
N LYS A 87 -13.52 -15.36 6.83
CA LYS A 87 -13.58 -15.46 5.38
C LYS A 87 -14.84 -14.78 4.89
N PHE A 88 -14.63 -13.75 4.09
CA PHE A 88 -15.71 -13.07 3.40
C PHE A 88 -15.30 -12.84 1.96
N GLY A 89 -16.27 -12.91 1.08
CA GLY A 89 -16.01 -12.63 -0.32
C GLY A 89 -15.84 -11.14 -0.54
N ILE A 90 -14.85 -10.77 -1.34
CA ILE A 90 -14.69 -9.39 -1.77
C ILE A 90 -15.11 -9.32 -3.22
N ASN A 91 -16.11 -8.50 -3.48
CA ASN A 91 -16.60 -8.30 -4.82
C ASN A 91 -16.29 -6.86 -5.24
N LEU A 92 -15.36 -6.73 -6.19
CA LEU A 92 -15.04 -5.44 -6.77
C LEU A 92 -16.02 -5.14 -7.89
N GLY A 93 -17.27 -5.03 -7.50
CA GLY A 93 -18.30 -4.76 -8.48
C GLY A 93 -18.23 -3.34 -8.98
N SER A 94 -18.49 -3.16 -10.27
CA SER A 94 -18.74 -1.84 -10.81
C SER A 94 -20.18 -1.46 -10.51
N ASN A 95 -20.38 -0.26 -10.14
CA ASN A 95 -21.72 0.26 -9.89
C ASN A 95 -22.43 0.60 -11.18
#